data_23b9dd3fa19335fe5e950ba71334a410
#
_entry.id   23b9dd3fa19335fe5e950ba71334a410
#
_cell.length_a   1.000
_cell.length_b   1.000
_cell.length_c   1.000
_cell.angle_alpha   90.00
_cell.angle_beta   90.00
_cell.angle_gamma   90.00
#
_symmetry.space_group_name_H-M   'P 1'
#
loop_
_entity.id
_entity.type
_entity.pdbx_description
1 polymer ?
#
loop_
_entity_poly.entity_id
_entity_poly.type
_entity_poly.pdbx_seq_one_letter_code
_entity_poly.pdbx_strand_id
1 'polypeptide(L)'
;MKNTLIRTAAALGIALSLPACSTFSRTPPAGTPLADVTAKLGKPDAVYPDPAGGQVLEYRGQPMGQYNHMAHIGADGRLVSYEQALTSANFAKVQPARWTKDDVLRTFGRPAEVSRDRATGDEVWSYRYKQDGVWNSYRNIYFNVRGEVRRTDDTPDPLLDDRSKGL
;
A
#
# COMPACT_ATOMS: atom_id res chain seq x y z
N MET A 1 -74.16 -41.38 -10.95
CA MET A 1 -73.98 -39.98 -10.55
C MET A 1 -72.82 -39.94 -9.55
N LYS A 2 -71.60 -39.63 -10.01
CA LYS A 2 -70.37 -39.63 -9.22
C LYS A 2 -69.70 -38.24 -9.37
N ASN A 3 -69.73 -37.47 -8.28
CA ASN A 3 -69.08 -36.17 -8.23
C ASN A 3 -67.59 -36.35 -7.95
N THR A 4 -66.76 -35.93 -8.90
CA THR A 4 -65.30 -35.92 -8.70
C THR A 4 -64.88 -34.50 -8.27
N LEU A 5 -64.47 -34.39 -7.02
CA LEU A 5 -63.83 -33.18 -6.44
C LEU A 5 -62.38 -33.13 -6.84
N ILE A 6 -62.04 -32.14 -7.67
CA ILE A 6 -60.64 -31.81 -8.00
C ILE A 6 -60.08 -30.88 -6.87
N ARG A 7 -59.10 -31.39 -6.12
CA ARG A 7 -58.36 -30.57 -5.14
C ARG A 7 -57.14 -29.97 -5.83
N THR A 8 -57.19 -28.69 -6.09
CA THR A 8 -56.01 -27.91 -6.52
C THR A 8 -55.11 -27.64 -5.33
N ALA A 9 -53.91 -28.24 -5.29
CA ALA A 9 -52.87 -27.91 -4.33
C ALA A 9 -52.04 -26.72 -4.85
N ALA A 10 -52.17 -25.58 -4.20
CA ALA A 10 -51.33 -24.43 -4.42
C ALA A 10 -49.99 -24.65 -3.71
N ALA A 11 -48.92 -24.88 -4.51
CA ALA A 11 -47.56 -24.93 -3.99
C ALA A 11 -47.03 -23.50 -3.80
N LEU A 12 -46.90 -23.09 -2.56
CA LEU A 12 -46.30 -21.80 -2.16
C LEU A 12 -44.77 -21.94 -2.19
N GLY A 13 -44.16 -21.48 -3.28
CA GLY A 13 -42.69 -21.42 -3.43
C GLY A 13 -42.10 -20.31 -2.58
N ILE A 14 -41.47 -20.65 -1.44
CA ILE A 14 -40.65 -19.73 -0.66
C ILE A 14 -39.32 -19.56 -1.37
N ALA A 15 -39.12 -18.43 -2.03
CA ALA A 15 -37.83 -18.00 -2.57
C ALA A 15 -36.93 -17.60 -1.38
N LEU A 16 -35.99 -18.46 -0.99
CA LEU A 16 -34.90 -18.11 -0.09
C LEU A 16 -33.97 -17.14 -0.82
N SER A 17 -34.15 -15.84 -0.54
CA SER A 17 -33.14 -14.83 -0.89
C SER A 17 -31.95 -14.99 0.07
N LEU A 18 -30.90 -15.68 -0.40
CA LEU A 18 -29.62 -15.71 0.28
C LEU A 18 -29.04 -14.29 0.27
N PRO A 19 -28.77 -13.66 1.43
CA PRO A 19 -27.97 -12.43 1.43
C PRO A 19 -26.58 -12.79 0.90
N ALA A 20 -26.23 -12.29 -0.28
CA ALA A 20 -24.86 -12.32 -0.75
C ALA A 20 -24.03 -11.56 0.27
N CYS A 21 -23.24 -12.26 1.10
CA CYS A 21 -22.18 -11.66 1.88
C CYS A 21 -21.22 -11.01 0.89
N SER A 22 -21.41 -9.73 0.62
CA SER A 22 -20.40 -8.90 -0.05
C SER A 22 -19.20 -8.94 0.89
N THR A 23 -18.15 -9.63 0.49
CA THR A 23 -16.83 -9.59 1.14
C THR A 23 -16.46 -8.11 1.25
N PHE A 24 -16.45 -7.62 2.49
CA PHE A 24 -16.19 -6.22 2.80
C PHE A 24 -14.69 -5.97 2.54
N SER A 25 -14.33 -5.80 1.26
CA SER A 25 -12.97 -5.44 0.88
C SER A 25 -12.65 -4.07 1.49
N ARG A 26 -11.61 -4.01 2.32
CA ARG A 26 -11.10 -2.73 2.84
C ARG A 26 -10.57 -1.82 1.73
N THR A 27 -10.19 -2.38 0.59
CA THR A 27 -9.65 -1.64 -0.54
C THR A 27 -10.78 -0.96 -1.31
N PRO A 28 -10.79 0.38 -1.44
CA PRO A 28 -11.72 1.08 -2.31
C PRO A 28 -11.44 0.72 -3.78
N PRO A 29 -12.45 0.53 -4.63
CA PRO A 29 -12.24 0.31 -6.06
C PRO A 29 -11.75 1.60 -6.74
N ALA A 30 -11.04 1.45 -7.89
CA ALA A 30 -10.69 2.58 -8.74
C ALA A 30 -11.96 3.35 -9.14
N GLY A 31 -11.84 4.67 -9.30
CA GLY A 31 -12.97 5.59 -9.58
C GLY A 31 -13.69 6.08 -8.30
N THR A 32 -13.37 5.55 -7.11
CA THR A 32 -13.96 6.03 -5.84
C THR A 32 -13.59 7.50 -5.60
N PRO A 33 -14.54 8.40 -5.29
CA PRO A 33 -14.25 9.78 -4.93
C PRO A 33 -13.35 9.88 -3.70
N LEU A 34 -12.48 10.91 -3.64
CA LEU A 34 -11.54 11.14 -2.52
C LEU A 34 -12.23 11.12 -1.15
N ALA A 35 -13.40 11.75 -1.04
CA ALA A 35 -14.16 11.77 0.22
C ALA A 35 -14.51 10.37 0.72
N ASP A 36 -14.93 9.49 -0.19
CA ASP A 36 -15.29 8.11 0.13
C ASP A 36 -14.04 7.24 0.42
N VAL A 37 -12.92 7.52 -0.26
CA VAL A 37 -11.62 6.90 0.05
C VAL A 37 -11.22 7.21 1.49
N THR A 38 -11.25 8.49 1.88
CA THR A 38 -10.90 8.91 3.24
C THR A 38 -11.91 8.47 4.29
N ALA A 39 -13.20 8.41 3.95
CA ALA A 39 -14.22 7.85 4.84
C ALA A 39 -13.97 6.35 5.11
N LYS A 40 -13.50 5.61 4.11
CA LYS A 40 -13.27 4.16 4.20
C LYS A 40 -11.93 3.79 4.82
N LEU A 41 -10.85 4.50 4.45
CA LEU A 41 -9.48 4.20 4.89
C LEU A 41 -9.05 5.00 6.12
N GLY A 42 -9.79 6.05 6.46
CA GLY A 42 -9.42 7.00 7.50
C GLY A 42 -8.59 8.16 6.96
N LYS A 43 -8.14 9.02 7.88
CA LYS A 43 -7.25 10.14 7.57
C LYS A 43 -5.89 9.61 7.14
N PRO A 44 -5.33 10.08 5.99
CA PRO A 44 -3.99 9.70 5.58
C PRO A 44 -2.94 10.31 6.53
N ASP A 45 -1.81 9.62 6.65
CA ASP A 45 -0.65 10.06 7.44
C ASP A 45 0.12 11.22 6.78
N ALA A 46 0.10 11.26 5.45
CA ALA A 46 0.65 12.34 4.64
C ALA A 46 -0.06 12.43 3.28
N VAL A 47 0.07 13.59 2.64
CA VAL A 47 -0.44 13.85 1.30
C VAL A 47 0.67 14.50 0.48
N TYR A 48 0.93 13.97 -0.70
CA TYR A 48 1.95 14.46 -1.62
C TYR A 48 1.31 14.95 -2.92
N PRO A 49 1.69 16.10 -3.47
CA PRO A 49 1.22 16.52 -4.78
C PRO A 49 1.77 15.59 -5.86
N ASP A 50 0.93 15.22 -6.83
CA ASP A 50 1.35 14.47 -8.02
C ASP A 50 1.69 15.44 -9.15
N PRO A 51 2.91 15.41 -9.75
CA PRO A 51 3.26 16.27 -10.88
C PRO A 51 2.35 16.09 -12.12
N ALA A 52 1.72 14.93 -12.27
CA ALA A 52 0.73 14.68 -13.32
C ALA A 52 -0.65 15.27 -13.03
N GLY A 53 -0.81 15.93 -11.90
CA GLY A 53 -2.08 16.42 -11.36
C GLY A 53 -2.66 15.44 -10.33
N GLY A 54 -3.44 15.98 -9.38
CA GLY A 54 -3.97 15.17 -8.27
C GLY A 54 -3.02 15.06 -7.08
N GLN A 55 -3.10 13.94 -6.35
CA GLN A 55 -2.33 13.77 -5.12
C GLN A 55 -2.16 12.30 -4.76
N VAL A 56 -1.15 12.00 -3.94
CA VAL A 56 -0.90 10.68 -3.38
C VAL A 56 -1.10 10.72 -1.87
N LEU A 57 -1.95 9.84 -1.35
CA LEU A 57 -2.24 9.71 0.08
C LEU A 57 -1.43 8.56 0.66
N GLU A 58 -0.66 8.82 1.71
CA GLU A 58 0.09 7.81 2.45
C GLU A 58 -0.74 7.25 3.60
N TYR A 59 -0.84 5.92 3.70
CA TYR A 59 -1.35 5.17 4.84
C TYR A 59 -0.23 4.31 5.40
N ARG A 60 0.41 4.81 6.44
CA ARG A 60 1.71 4.35 6.91
C ARG A 60 1.61 3.12 7.81
N GLY A 61 2.41 2.08 7.53
CA GLY A 61 2.66 0.97 8.43
C GLY A 61 4.01 1.07 9.15
N GLN A 62 4.94 1.86 8.60
CA GLN A 62 6.26 2.12 9.17
C GLN A 62 6.17 2.92 10.49
N PRO A 63 7.10 2.79 11.45
CA PRO A 63 8.33 1.98 11.43
C PRO A 63 8.12 0.53 11.87
N MET A 64 6.97 0.16 12.45
CA MET A 64 6.78 -1.17 13.03
C MET A 64 6.35 -2.22 12.00
N GLY A 65 5.55 -1.83 11.00
CA GLY A 65 5.11 -2.71 9.93
C GLY A 65 6.06 -2.73 8.74
N GLN A 66 5.88 -3.72 7.86
CA GLN A 66 6.65 -3.90 6.62
C GLN A 66 5.85 -3.45 5.40
N TYR A 67 5.00 -2.45 5.57
CA TYR A 67 4.13 -1.93 4.52
C TYR A 67 3.92 -0.42 4.64
N ASN A 68 3.70 0.22 3.52
CA ASN A 68 3.04 1.52 3.36
C ASN A 68 2.06 1.38 2.20
N HIS A 69 0.82 1.78 2.40
CA HIS A 69 -0.14 1.82 1.32
C HIS A 69 -0.23 3.24 0.76
N MET A 70 -0.20 3.32 -0.57
CA MET A 70 -0.30 4.58 -1.29
C MET A 70 -1.58 4.58 -2.12
N ALA A 71 -2.42 5.61 -1.92
CA ALA A 71 -3.61 5.85 -2.71
C ALA A 71 -3.35 7.00 -3.69
N HIS A 72 -3.33 6.71 -4.97
CA HIS A 72 -3.16 7.70 -6.02
C HIS A 72 -4.52 8.27 -6.41
N ILE A 73 -4.69 9.56 -6.24
CA ILE A 73 -5.91 10.30 -6.60
C ILE A 73 -5.60 11.12 -7.84
N GLY A 74 -6.36 10.92 -8.89
CA GLY A 74 -6.22 11.66 -10.14
C GLY A 74 -6.63 13.13 -10.03
N ALA A 75 -6.36 13.90 -11.07
CA ALA A 75 -6.74 15.32 -11.17
C ALA A 75 -8.26 15.54 -11.10
N ASP A 76 -9.05 14.51 -11.40
CA ASP A 76 -10.51 14.49 -11.27
C ASP A 76 -11.01 14.23 -9.84
N GLY A 77 -10.10 14.09 -8.87
CA GLY A 77 -10.40 13.79 -7.47
C GLY A 77 -10.86 12.36 -7.20
N ARG A 78 -10.58 11.41 -8.10
CA ARG A 78 -10.97 10.01 -7.97
C ARG A 78 -9.75 9.11 -7.76
N LEU A 79 -9.97 7.98 -7.06
CA LEU A 79 -8.94 6.97 -6.85
C LEU A 79 -8.55 6.32 -8.19
N VAL A 80 -7.27 6.38 -8.51
CA VAL A 80 -6.65 5.68 -9.64
C VAL A 80 -6.18 4.31 -9.19
N SER A 81 -5.42 4.24 -8.09
CA SER A 81 -4.90 2.99 -7.53
C SER A 81 -4.72 3.09 -6.02
N TYR A 82 -4.77 1.94 -5.34
CA TYR A 82 -4.43 1.77 -3.94
C TYR A 82 -3.56 0.53 -3.81
N GLU A 83 -2.30 0.70 -3.42
CA GLU A 83 -1.33 -0.38 -3.44
C GLU A 83 -0.40 -0.39 -2.22
N GLN A 84 0.13 -1.57 -1.90
CA GLN A 84 1.27 -1.72 -1.01
C GLN A 84 2.54 -1.31 -1.77
N ALA A 85 3.15 -0.21 -1.34
CA ALA A 85 4.29 0.38 -2.04
C ALA A 85 5.61 -0.35 -1.80
N LEU A 86 5.81 -0.92 -0.59
CA LEU A 86 7.09 -1.50 -0.17
C LEU A 86 7.24 -2.94 -0.65
N THR A 87 7.50 -3.11 -1.95
CA THR A 87 7.72 -4.41 -2.59
C THR A 87 9.03 -4.42 -3.38
N SER A 88 9.64 -5.61 -3.55
CA SER A 88 10.85 -5.76 -4.39
C SER A 88 10.64 -5.19 -5.79
N ALA A 89 9.47 -5.43 -6.40
CA ALA A 89 9.13 -4.94 -7.73
C ALA A 89 9.07 -3.41 -7.81
N ASN A 90 8.52 -2.74 -6.79
CA ASN A 90 8.47 -1.28 -6.75
C ASN A 90 9.84 -0.68 -6.46
N PHE A 91 10.61 -1.26 -5.55
CA PHE A 91 11.97 -0.81 -5.27
C PHE A 91 12.91 -0.95 -6.48
N ALA A 92 12.70 -1.94 -7.34
CA ALA A 92 13.46 -2.10 -8.58
C ALA A 92 13.24 -0.96 -9.60
N LYS A 93 12.18 -0.14 -9.44
CA LYS A 93 11.91 1.02 -10.30
C LYS A 93 12.75 2.24 -9.93
N VAL A 94 13.42 2.25 -8.77
CA VAL A 94 14.26 3.39 -8.34
C VAL A 94 15.41 3.57 -9.29
N GLN A 95 15.57 4.80 -9.81
CA GLN A 95 16.62 5.14 -10.77
C GLN A 95 17.65 6.07 -10.10
N PRO A 96 18.86 5.58 -9.78
CA PRO A 96 19.93 6.42 -9.28
C PRO A 96 20.24 7.60 -10.24
N ALA A 97 20.64 8.73 -9.69
CA ALA A 97 20.91 9.99 -10.37
C ALA A 97 19.70 10.65 -11.08
N ARG A 98 18.50 10.06 -10.96
CA ARG A 98 17.26 10.61 -11.55
C ARG A 98 16.19 10.89 -10.52
N TRP A 99 16.01 9.97 -9.57
CA TRP A 99 15.01 10.12 -8.53
C TRP A 99 15.51 11.03 -7.42
N THR A 100 14.60 11.86 -6.92
CA THR A 100 14.79 12.76 -5.79
C THR A 100 14.10 12.20 -4.54
N LYS A 101 14.32 12.85 -3.38
CA LYS A 101 13.57 12.56 -2.15
C LYS A 101 12.06 12.67 -2.34
N ASP A 102 11.61 13.64 -3.14
CA ASP A 102 10.17 13.83 -3.40
C ASP A 102 9.60 12.67 -4.23
N ASP A 103 10.36 12.13 -5.18
CA ASP A 103 9.95 10.94 -5.94
C ASP A 103 9.83 9.72 -5.03
N VAL A 104 10.80 9.55 -4.12
CA VAL A 104 10.81 8.47 -3.14
C VAL A 104 9.62 8.60 -2.17
N LEU A 105 9.32 9.81 -1.65
CA LEU A 105 8.17 10.05 -0.78
C LEU A 105 6.84 9.76 -1.48
N ARG A 106 6.67 10.24 -2.71
CA ARG A 106 5.44 9.98 -3.48
C ARG A 106 5.23 8.51 -3.78
N THR A 107 6.33 7.76 -3.94
CA THR A 107 6.26 6.34 -4.31
C THR A 107 6.15 5.42 -3.09
N PHE A 108 6.96 5.66 -2.05
CA PHE A 108 7.09 4.74 -0.91
C PHE A 108 6.56 5.30 0.41
N GLY A 109 6.26 6.59 0.47
CA GLY A 109 5.95 7.28 1.71
C GLY A 109 7.20 7.50 2.58
N ARG A 110 6.97 7.82 3.86
CA ARG A 110 8.05 8.08 4.81
C ARG A 110 8.76 6.77 5.22
N PRO A 111 10.10 6.79 5.36
CA PRO A 111 10.89 5.62 5.76
C PRO A 111 10.64 5.21 7.23
N ALA A 112 11.06 3.99 7.58
CA ALA A 112 11.10 3.54 8.97
C ALA A 112 12.14 4.30 9.77
N GLU A 113 13.30 4.55 9.14
CA GLU A 113 14.46 5.19 9.77
C GLU A 113 15.16 6.12 8.77
N VAL A 114 15.67 7.23 9.30
CA VAL A 114 16.57 8.14 8.59
C VAL A 114 17.91 8.16 9.33
N SER A 115 18.97 7.86 8.62
CA SER A 115 20.33 7.83 9.16
C SER A 115 21.32 8.51 8.21
N ARG A 116 22.61 8.43 8.51
CA ARG A 116 23.68 8.97 7.68
C ARG A 116 24.79 7.94 7.49
N ASP A 117 25.17 7.70 6.24
CA ASP A 117 26.33 6.87 5.91
C ASP A 117 27.63 7.58 6.38
N ARG A 118 28.38 6.92 7.26
CA ARG A 118 29.60 7.49 7.85
C ARG A 118 30.74 7.64 6.85
N ALA A 119 30.77 6.80 5.82
CA ALA A 119 31.85 6.81 4.82
C ALA A 119 31.65 7.91 3.77
N THR A 120 30.42 8.14 3.34
CA THR A 120 30.11 9.07 2.24
C THR A 120 29.42 10.35 2.69
N GLY A 121 28.85 10.37 3.92
CA GLY A 121 28.03 11.45 4.41
C GLY A 121 26.61 11.51 3.83
N ASP A 122 26.24 10.54 2.99
CA ASP A 122 24.92 10.47 2.36
C ASP A 122 23.83 10.29 3.43
N GLU A 123 22.68 10.91 3.22
CA GLU A 123 21.48 10.62 4.00
C GLU A 123 20.89 9.29 3.54
N VAL A 124 20.52 8.43 4.48
CA VAL A 124 20.01 7.08 4.20
C VAL A 124 18.58 6.96 4.71
N TRP A 125 17.67 6.59 3.84
CA TRP A 125 16.29 6.25 4.18
C TRP A 125 16.10 4.74 4.11
N SER A 126 15.77 4.14 5.26
CA SER A 126 15.60 2.69 5.40
C SER A 126 14.12 2.34 5.53
N TYR A 127 13.66 1.44 4.66
CA TYR A 127 12.28 0.95 4.60
C TYR A 127 12.24 -0.53 4.98
N ARG A 128 11.46 -0.88 6.00
CA ARG A 128 11.18 -2.28 6.30
C ARG A 128 10.27 -2.89 5.27
N TYR A 129 10.61 -4.06 4.76
CA TYR A 129 9.77 -4.74 3.80
C TYR A 129 10.00 -6.25 3.77
N LYS A 130 9.09 -6.97 3.15
CA LYS A 130 9.27 -8.39 2.83
C LYS A 130 9.92 -8.50 1.46
N GLN A 131 11.24 -8.71 1.43
CA GLN A 131 11.98 -8.96 0.21
C GLN A 131 11.53 -10.30 -0.39
N ASP A 132 11.04 -10.24 -1.64
CA ASP A 132 10.48 -11.37 -2.39
C ASP A 132 9.41 -12.17 -1.62
N GLY A 133 8.70 -11.49 -0.70
CA GLY A 133 7.67 -12.08 0.14
C GLY A 133 8.18 -12.98 1.26
N VAL A 134 9.49 -13.16 1.40
CA VAL A 134 10.12 -14.13 2.32
C VAL A 134 10.99 -13.46 3.38
N TRP A 135 11.99 -12.68 2.95
CA TRP A 135 13.02 -12.18 3.85
C TRP A 135 12.62 -10.87 4.54
N ASN A 136 12.90 -10.77 5.84
CA ASN A 136 12.77 -9.52 6.57
C ASN A 136 13.99 -8.64 6.26
N SER A 137 13.77 -7.54 5.53
CA SER A 137 14.85 -6.71 5.01
C SER A 137 14.58 -5.23 5.20
N TYR A 138 15.65 -4.46 5.25
CA TYR A 138 15.65 -3.03 4.98
C TYR A 138 16.04 -2.79 3.53
N ARG A 139 15.23 -2.04 2.79
CA ARG A 139 15.66 -1.33 1.59
C ARG A 139 16.25 0.00 2.03
N ASN A 140 17.54 0.21 1.79
CA ASN A 140 18.24 1.45 2.04
C ASN A 140 18.34 2.27 0.74
N ILE A 141 17.92 3.52 0.79
CA ILE A 141 18.03 4.48 -0.32
C ILE A 141 18.95 5.60 0.13
N TYR A 142 20.08 5.77 -0.57
CA TYR A 142 21.12 6.74 -0.24
C TYR A 142 20.96 7.99 -1.10
N PHE A 143 20.96 9.16 -0.44
CA PHE A 143 20.81 10.46 -1.10
C PHE A 143 22.08 11.28 -0.96
N ASN A 144 22.51 11.86 -2.08
CA ASN A 144 23.59 12.81 -2.09
C ASN A 144 23.17 14.15 -1.47
N VAL A 145 24.09 15.12 -1.36
CA VAL A 145 23.84 16.44 -0.77
C VAL A 145 22.77 17.27 -1.51
N ARG A 146 22.44 16.90 -2.77
CA ARG A 146 21.38 17.55 -3.54
C ARG A 146 20.02 16.87 -3.36
N GLY A 147 19.94 15.80 -2.57
CA GLY A 147 18.72 15.05 -2.36
C GLY A 147 18.36 14.10 -3.52
N GLU A 148 19.32 13.76 -4.38
CA GLU A 148 19.15 12.80 -5.46
C GLU A 148 19.59 11.41 -4.99
N VAL A 149 18.87 10.37 -5.44
CA VAL A 149 19.25 8.99 -5.15
C VAL A 149 20.60 8.66 -5.76
N ARG A 150 21.56 8.25 -4.93
CA ARG A 150 22.89 7.83 -5.35
C ARG A 150 22.97 6.34 -5.62
N ARG A 151 22.45 5.54 -4.70
CA ARG A 151 22.41 4.08 -4.78
C ARG A 151 21.32 3.51 -3.87
N THR A 152 21.06 2.23 -4.01
CA THR A 152 20.21 1.46 -3.08
C THR A 152 20.88 0.13 -2.77
N ASP A 153 20.59 -0.42 -1.59
CA ASP A 153 20.95 -1.79 -1.23
C ASP A 153 19.91 -2.40 -0.28
N ASP A 154 20.03 -3.69 -0.04
CA ASP A 154 19.25 -4.40 0.95
C ASP A 154 20.14 -4.89 2.08
N THR A 155 19.64 -4.76 3.32
CA THR A 155 20.27 -5.31 4.51
C THR A 155 19.23 -6.08 5.33
N PRO A 156 19.62 -7.06 6.16
CA PRO A 156 18.71 -7.71 7.09
C PRO A 156 18.00 -6.69 7.99
N ASP A 157 16.73 -6.92 8.30
CA ASP A 157 15.98 -6.08 9.25
C ASP A 157 16.48 -6.37 10.69
N PRO A 158 17.11 -5.40 11.38
CA PRO A 158 17.72 -5.64 12.67
C PRO A 158 16.73 -6.02 13.79
N LEU A 159 15.44 -5.73 13.64
CA LEU A 159 14.42 -6.14 14.61
C LEU A 159 13.86 -7.54 14.34
N LEU A 160 13.89 -8.00 13.12
CA LEU A 160 13.22 -9.23 12.68
C LEU A 160 14.20 -10.28 12.13
N ASP A 161 15.49 -9.99 12.10
CA ASP A 161 16.53 -10.96 11.75
C ASP A 161 16.86 -11.83 12.97
N ASP A 162 16.38 -13.08 12.97
CA ASP A 162 16.64 -14.04 14.04
C ASP A 162 18.13 -14.42 14.19
N ARG A 163 18.97 -14.13 13.18
CA ARG A 163 20.42 -14.36 13.24
C ARG A 163 21.14 -13.45 14.24
N SER A 164 20.54 -12.31 14.60
CA SER A 164 21.10 -11.40 15.62
C SER A 164 20.80 -11.83 17.07
N LYS A 165 19.92 -12.81 17.27
CA LYS A 165 19.49 -13.30 18.62
C LYS A 165 20.26 -14.53 19.10
N GLY A 166 21.24 -14.99 18.35
CA GLY A 166 22.00 -16.23 18.59
C GLY A 166 23.49 -16.03 18.89
N LEU A 167 23.88 -15.01 19.68
CA LEU A 167 25.20 -14.86 20.28
C LEU A 167 25.10 -14.59 21.78
#